data_01d98dae4dab055515dcfe682de39cf0
#
_entry.id   01d98dae4dab055515dcfe682de39cf0
#
_cell.length_a   1.000
_cell.length_b   1.000
_cell.length_c   1.000
_cell.angle_alpha   90.00
_cell.angle_beta   90.00
_cell.angle_gamma   90.00
#
_symmetry.space_group_name_H-M   'P 1'
#
loop_
_entity.id
_entity.type
_entity.pdbx_description
1 polymer ?
#
loop_
_entity_poly.entity_id
_entity_poly.type
_entity_poly.pdbx_seq_one_letter_code
_entity_poly.pdbx_strand_id
1 'polypeptide(L)'
;MNTMFPWRPPLEENWAARVAELEAIAAAGEKPDYAATRSVANQQFGPRQQLRIERLAKRLGKTKGNGFTRIELGLLGNRTLSYLSDPLGAAGLARGLFISAHEAPYDGVAGFAFSARNCFERGLDAVLAVLDESALHGERPLLDRVAEDEAVLEAERIASAIAEAARSKTGCPAIFATLPPCIQLTSADIATPGSIARFRLRVNMMLGDGAAEGRWLMWDQAALASRIGIERWFDPVAYHSAKVPFNVELCPLAADNIASLLAAKSGKSARALVLDLDNTLWGGVIGDDGLAGIRIGQNSAEGEAF
;
A
#
# COMPACT_ATOMS: atom_id res chain seq x y z
N MET A 1 -19.37 3.95 14.48
CA MET A 1 -18.91 2.95 13.49
C MET A 1 -17.52 3.36 13.04
N ASN A 2 -16.51 2.51 13.26
CA ASN A 2 -15.16 2.79 12.75
C ASN A 2 -15.16 2.55 11.24
N THR A 3 -15.23 3.62 10.46
CA THR A 3 -15.07 3.54 9.00
C THR A 3 -13.61 3.29 8.65
N MET A 4 -13.35 2.38 7.70
CA MET A 4 -11.97 2.06 7.26
C MET A 4 -11.26 3.26 6.63
N PHE A 5 -12.01 4.17 6.02
CA PHE A 5 -11.49 5.28 5.23
C PHE A 5 -12.13 6.61 5.68
N PRO A 6 -11.82 7.12 6.88
CA PRO A 6 -12.50 8.32 7.42
C PRO A 6 -12.26 9.59 6.59
N TRP A 7 -11.25 9.62 5.73
CA TRP A 7 -10.93 10.72 4.81
C TRP A 7 -11.71 10.72 3.50
N ARG A 8 -12.47 9.64 3.21
CA ARG A 8 -13.31 9.57 2.01
C ARG A 8 -14.68 10.22 2.25
N PRO A 9 -15.41 10.60 1.18
CA PRO A 9 -16.78 11.09 1.32
C PRO A 9 -17.67 10.11 2.09
N PRO A 10 -18.66 10.58 2.85
CA PRO A 10 -19.64 9.72 3.50
C PRO A 10 -20.35 8.80 2.54
N LEU A 11 -20.86 7.67 3.03
CA LEU A 11 -21.63 6.73 2.23
C LEU A 11 -22.96 7.38 1.79
N GLU A 12 -23.20 7.44 0.48
CA GLU A 12 -24.44 7.97 -0.09
C GLU A 12 -25.63 7.05 0.24
N GLU A 13 -26.83 7.65 0.49
CA GLU A 13 -28.04 6.89 0.79
C GLU A 13 -28.42 5.91 -0.34
N ASN A 14 -28.24 6.31 -1.59
CA ASN A 14 -28.53 5.49 -2.77
C ASN A 14 -27.37 4.60 -3.23
N TRP A 15 -26.27 4.53 -2.46
CA TRP A 15 -25.07 3.76 -2.83
C TRP A 15 -25.36 2.32 -3.23
N ALA A 16 -26.25 1.64 -2.47
CA ALA A 16 -26.59 0.23 -2.72
C ALA A 16 -27.29 0.03 -4.07
N ALA A 17 -28.15 0.97 -4.47
CA ALA A 17 -28.82 0.95 -5.78
C ALA A 17 -27.85 1.20 -6.92
N ARG A 18 -26.95 2.20 -6.77
CA ARG A 18 -25.90 2.51 -7.76
C ARG A 18 -24.95 1.32 -7.97
N VAL A 19 -24.55 0.64 -6.89
CA VAL A 19 -23.73 -0.57 -7.03
C VAL A 19 -24.48 -1.68 -7.75
N ALA A 20 -25.79 -1.89 -7.46
CA ALA A 20 -26.60 -2.88 -8.15
C ALA A 20 -26.73 -2.60 -9.66
N GLU A 21 -26.86 -1.35 -10.05
CA GLU A 21 -26.86 -0.92 -11.45
C GLU A 21 -25.53 -1.27 -12.15
N LEU A 22 -24.40 -0.96 -11.54
CA LEU A 22 -23.08 -1.32 -12.06
C LEU A 22 -22.85 -2.83 -12.11
N GLU A 23 -23.40 -3.58 -11.16
CA GLU A 23 -23.38 -5.05 -11.16
C GLU A 23 -24.19 -5.62 -12.34
N ALA A 24 -25.33 -5.01 -12.66
CA ALA A 24 -26.16 -5.39 -13.82
C ALA A 24 -25.46 -5.09 -15.16
N ILE A 25 -24.86 -3.89 -15.30
CA ILE A 25 -24.06 -3.50 -16.47
C ILE A 25 -22.89 -4.49 -16.66
N ALA A 26 -22.19 -4.84 -15.57
CA ALA A 26 -21.10 -5.81 -15.62
C ALA A 26 -21.57 -7.21 -16.02
N ALA A 27 -22.76 -7.63 -15.56
CA ALA A 27 -23.36 -8.92 -15.92
C ALA A 27 -23.78 -8.99 -17.40
N ALA A 28 -24.24 -7.88 -17.96
CA ALA A 28 -24.57 -7.74 -19.38
C ALA A 28 -23.31 -7.66 -20.29
N GLY A 29 -22.11 -7.59 -19.71
CA GLY A 29 -20.85 -7.40 -20.46
C GLY A 29 -20.70 -5.99 -21.04
N GLU A 30 -21.52 -5.05 -20.59
CA GLU A 30 -21.51 -3.67 -21.02
C GLU A 30 -20.40 -2.87 -20.30
N LYS A 31 -20.07 -1.69 -20.86
CA LYS A 31 -19.08 -0.80 -20.28
C LYS A 31 -19.66 0.01 -19.13
N PRO A 32 -19.14 -0.09 -17.91
CA PRO A 32 -19.58 0.78 -16.83
C PRO A 32 -19.12 2.21 -17.07
N ASP A 33 -19.91 3.18 -16.60
CA ASP A 33 -19.49 4.57 -16.55
C ASP A 33 -18.30 4.73 -15.59
N TYR A 34 -17.26 5.41 -16.08
CA TYR A 34 -16.00 5.57 -15.35
C TYR A 34 -16.18 6.42 -14.09
N ALA A 35 -16.89 7.56 -14.19
CA ALA A 35 -17.05 8.49 -13.08
C ALA A 35 -17.98 7.89 -12.02
N ALA A 36 -19.09 7.27 -12.42
CA ALA A 36 -20.02 6.59 -11.52
C ALA A 36 -19.32 5.44 -10.77
N THR A 37 -18.52 4.62 -11.46
CA THR A 37 -17.79 3.51 -10.85
C THR A 37 -16.77 4.01 -9.81
N ARG A 38 -16.00 5.05 -10.14
CA ARG A 38 -15.06 5.66 -9.19
C ARG A 38 -15.79 6.26 -7.98
N SER A 39 -16.89 6.98 -8.21
CA SER A 39 -17.67 7.61 -7.14
C SER A 39 -18.15 6.58 -6.13
N VAL A 40 -18.76 5.47 -6.57
CA VAL A 40 -19.23 4.43 -5.64
C VAL A 40 -18.10 3.68 -4.94
N ALA A 41 -16.92 3.58 -5.56
CA ALA A 41 -15.76 2.94 -4.97
C ALA A 41 -14.95 3.84 -4.01
N ASN A 42 -15.18 5.16 -4.05
CA ASN A 42 -14.43 6.15 -3.25
C ASN A 42 -15.29 6.75 -2.14
N GLN A 43 -15.90 5.93 -1.32
CA GLN A 43 -16.73 6.35 -0.18
C GLN A 43 -16.27 5.68 1.11
N GLN A 44 -16.79 6.13 2.25
CA GLN A 44 -16.55 5.50 3.55
C GLN A 44 -17.27 4.16 3.62
N PHE A 45 -16.53 3.08 3.83
CA PHE A 45 -17.08 1.73 3.88
C PHE A 45 -16.93 1.08 5.26
N GLY A 46 -17.94 0.29 5.61
CA GLY A 46 -17.79 -0.79 6.56
C GLY A 46 -17.40 -2.11 5.82
N PRO A 47 -17.17 -3.19 6.56
CA PRO A 47 -16.72 -4.47 5.99
C PRO A 47 -17.66 -5.04 4.91
N ARG A 48 -18.97 -4.90 5.09
CA ARG A 48 -19.96 -5.41 4.12
C ARG A 48 -19.90 -4.68 2.79
N GLN A 49 -19.78 -3.36 2.82
CA GLN A 49 -19.66 -2.53 1.61
C GLN A 49 -18.33 -2.82 0.90
N GLN A 50 -17.24 -2.97 1.66
CA GLN A 50 -15.94 -3.33 1.11
C GLN A 50 -16.01 -4.62 0.30
N LEU A 51 -16.55 -5.70 0.87
CA LEU A 51 -16.73 -6.98 0.17
C LEU A 51 -17.58 -6.86 -1.11
N ARG A 52 -18.58 -5.96 -1.11
CA ARG A 52 -19.41 -5.74 -2.30
C ARG A 52 -18.64 -5.05 -3.42
N ILE A 53 -17.81 -4.04 -3.09
CA ILE A 53 -16.93 -3.39 -4.07
C ILE A 53 -15.86 -4.36 -4.60
N GLU A 54 -15.30 -5.23 -3.78
CA GLU A 54 -14.36 -6.28 -4.23
C GLU A 54 -14.99 -7.21 -5.27
N ARG A 55 -16.24 -7.64 -5.03
CA ARG A 55 -17.00 -8.45 -6.02
C ARG A 55 -17.28 -7.68 -7.29
N LEU A 56 -17.66 -6.40 -7.18
CA LEU A 56 -17.86 -5.53 -8.34
C LEU A 56 -16.58 -5.39 -9.15
N ALA A 57 -15.42 -5.15 -8.48
CA ALA A 57 -14.13 -5.04 -9.14
C ALA A 57 -13.76 -6.30 -9.95
N LYS A 58 -13.99 -7.50 -9.37
CA LYS A 58 -13.77 -8.77 -10.07
C LYS A 58 -14.63 -8.93 -11.34
N ARG A 59 -15.89 -8.47 -11.30
CA ARG A 59 -16.79 -8.53 -12.45
C ARG A 59 -16.38 -7.55 -13.53
N LEU A 60 -16.13 -6.29 -13.14
CA LEU A 60 -15.75 -5.22 -14.05
C LEU A 60 -14.36 -5.42 -14.66
N GLY A 61 -13.44 -6.07 -13.96
CA GLY A 61 -12.11 -6.41 -14.47
C GLY A 61 -12.12 -7.27 -15.74
N LYS A 62 -13.23 -7.97 -16.02
CA LYS A 62 -13.42 -8.79 -17.24
C LYS A 62 -13.87 -7.96 -18.44
N THR A 63 -14.40 -6.74 -18.25
CA THR A 63 -14.89 -5.89 -19.35
C THR A 63 -13.74 -5.12 -20.00
N LYS A 64 -13.79 -4.91 -21.33
CA LYS A 64 -12.77 -4.17 -22.08
C LYS A 64 -13.20 -2.73 -22.35
N GLY A 65 -12.24 -1.81 -22.41
CA GLY A 65 -12.43 -0.46 -22.98
C GLY A 65 -13.30 0.47 -22.14
N ASN A 66 -13.15 0.48 -20.84
CA ASN A 66 -13.97 1.21 -19.86
C ASN A 66 -13.31 2.45 -19.24
N GLY A 67 -12.24 2.97 -19.83
CA GLY A 67 -11.53 4.16 -19.34
C GLY A 67 -10.57 3.92 -18.16
N PHE A 68 -10.61 2.73 -17.56
CA PHE A 68 -9.68 2.35 -16.49
C PHE A 68 -8.34 1.91 -17.06
N THR A 69 -7.25 2.30 -16.41
CA THR A 69 -5.93 1.77 -16.70
C THR A 69 -5.79 0.39 -16.09
N ARG A 70 -5.40 -0.61 -16.89
CA ARG A 70 -5.12 -1.95 -16.39
C ARG A 70 -3.72 -2.00 -15.80
N ILE A 71 -3.61 -2.70 -14.68
CA ILE A 71 -2.35 -2.93 -13.98
C ILE A 71 -2.28 -4.43 -13.64
N GLU A 72 -1.29 -5.10 -14.18
CA GLU A 72 -0.91 -6.46 -13.81
C GLU A 72 0.20 -6.38 -12.76
N LEU A 73 -0.13 -6.70 -11.50
CA LEU A 73 0.76 -6.56 -10.35
C LEU A 73 1.26 -7.92 -9.89
N GLY A 74 2.56 -8.14 -9.93
CA GLY A 74 3.19 -9.31 -9.30
C GLY A 74 3.30 -9.10 -7.78
N LEU A 75 2.85 -10.07 -6.99
CA LEU A 75 3.04 -10.10 -5.54
C LEU A 75 4.17 -11.09 -5.23
N LEU A 76 5.30 -10.59 -4.79
CA LEU A 76 6.49 -11.35 -4.45
C LEU A 76 6.72 -11.29 -2.94
N GLY A 77 6.76 -12.44 -2.28
CA GLY A 77 6.98 -12.48 -0.83
C GLY A 77 7.31 -13.86 -0.32
N ASN A 78 7.77 -13.92 0.91
CA ASN A 78 7.98 -15.16 1.67
C ASN A 78 6.83 -15.44 2.63
N ARG A 79 5.70 -14.75 2.44
CA ARG A 79 4.46 -14.89 3.19
C ARG A 79 3.27 -14.93 2.24
N THR A 80 2.10 -15.35 2.72
CA THR A 80 0.87 -15.41 1.93
C THR A 80 0.35 -14.00 1.64
N LEU A 81 0.29 -13.61 0.39
CA LEU A 81 -0.13 -12.28 -0.07
C LEU A 81 -1.48 -12.29 -0.83
N SER A 82 -2.05 -13.46 -1.10
CA SER A 82 -3.32 -13.61 -1.84
C SER A 82 -4.48 -12.81 -1.23
N TYR A 83 -4.47 -12.57 0.08
CA TYR A 83 -5.45 -11.74 0.78
C TYR A 83 -5.49 -10.27 0.31
N LEU A 84 -4.44 -9.81 -0.35
CA LEU A 84 -4.40 -8.45 -0.94
C LEU A 84 -5.13 -8.37 -2.28
N SER A 85 -5.34 -9.48 -2.99
CA SER A 85 -5.80 -9.46 -4.39
C SER A 85 -7.16 -8.77 -4.57
N ASP A 86 -8.15 -9.13 -3.77
CA ASP A 86 -9.50 -8.56 -3.85
C ASP A 86 -9.55 -7.11 -3.38
N PRO A 87 -8.97 -6.76 -2.21
CA PRO A 87 -8.83 -5.39 -1.78
C PRO A 87 -8.10 -4.49 -2.77
N LEU A 88 -7.04 -4.97 -3.46
CA LEU A 88 -6.35 -4.21 -4.51
C LEU A 88 -7.26 -3.90 -5.70
N GLY A 89 -8.09 -4.85 -6.12
CA GLY A 89 -9.09 -4.62 -7.15
C GLY A 89 -10.08 -3.51 -6.76
N ALA A 90 -10.60 -3.56 -5.53
CA ALA A 90 -11.52 -2.55 -5.00
C ALA A 90 -10.87 -1.16 -4.86
N ALA A 91 -9.66 -1.10 -4.31
CA ALA A 91 -8.91 0.15 -4.15
C ALA A 91 -8.53 0.76 -5.52
N GLY A 92 -8.23 -0.08 -6.50
CA GLY A 92 -7.99 0.33 -7.88
C GLY A 92 -9.17 1.08 -8.49
N LEU A 93 -10.40 0.58 -8.30
CA LEU A 93 -11.60 1.26 -8.83
C LEU A 93 -11.71 2.70 -8.36
N ALA A 94 -11.48 2.97 -7.08
CA ALA A 94 -11.52 4.32 -6.53
C ALA A 94 -10.52 5.28 -7.22
N ARG A 95 -9.45 4.73 -7.80
CA ARG A 95 -8.35 5.47 -8.45
C ARG A 95 -8.34 5.38 -9.97
N GLY A 96 -9.37 4.77 -10.58
CA GLY A 96 -9.45 4.59 -12.02
C GLY A 96 -8.48 3.55 -12.57
N LEU A 97 -8.17 2.54 -11.76
CA LEU A 97 -7.34 1.40 -12.13
C LEU A 97 -8.14 0.10 -12.07
N PHE A 98 -7.83 -0.84 -12.95
CA PHE A 98 -8.12 -2.26 -12.78
C PHE A 98 -6.83 -2.97 -12.42
N ILE A 99 -6.71 -3.34 -11.16
CA ILE A 99 -5.53 -4.05 -10.64
C ILE A 99 -5.85 -5.53 -10.61
N SER A 100 -5.06 -6.31 -11.35
CA SER A 100 -5.02 -7.78 -11.27
C SER A 100 -3.74 -8.17 -10.56
N ALA A 101 -3.85 -8.81 -9.41
CA ALA A 101 -2.71 -9.23 -8.61
C ALA A 101 -2.41 -10.72 -8.83
N HIS A 102 -1.12 -11.04 -9.00
CA HIS A 102 -0.59 -12.38 -9.26
C HIS A 102 0.46 -12.73 -8.22
N GLU A 103 0.16 -13.66 -7.34
CA GLU A 103 1.08 -14.09 -6.30
C GLU A 103 2.13 -15.07 -6.87
N ALA A 104 3.40 -14.82 -6.56
CA ALA A 104 4.48 -15.74 -6.84
C ALA A 104 4.36 -17.00 -5.96
N PRO A 105 4.92 -18.15 -6.39
CA PRO A 105 5.04 -19.31 -5.53
C PRO A 105 5.75 -18.98 -4.21
N TYR A 106 5.52 -19.76 -3.16
CA TYR A 106 6.05 -19.54 -1.82
C TYR A 106 7.58 -19.40 -1.74
N ASP A 107 8.29 -20.16 -2.58
CA ASP A 107 9.75 -20.12 -2.75
C ASP A 107 10.20 -19.13 -3.84
N GLY A 108 9.27 -18.33 -4.34
CA GLY A 108 9.47 -17.48 -5.52
C GLY A 108 10.52 -16.39 -5.37
N VAL A 109 10.81 -15.93 -4.14
CA VAL A 109 11.76 -14.82 -3.92
C VAL A 109 13.15 -15.15 -4.46
N ALA A 110 13.75 -16.25 -4.01
CA ALA A 110 15.07 -16.68 -4.47
C ALA A 110 15.06 -17.06 -5.96
N GLY A 111 14.03 -17.75 -6.41
CA GLY A 111 13.84 -18.10 -7.82
C GLY A 111 13.72 -16.87 -8.72
N PHE A 112 12.97 -15.87 -8.31
CA PHE A 112 12.82 -14.61 -9.05
C PHE A 112 14.12 -13.80 -9.06
N ALA A 113 14.76 -13.63 -7.90
CA ALA A 113 15.96 -12.81 -7.75
C ALA A 113 17.19 -13.39 -8.45
N PHE A 114 17.43 -14.71 -8.31
CA PHE A 114 18.74 -15.32 -8.61
C PHE A 114 18.73 -16.39 -9.69
N SER A 115 17.57 -16.81 -10.21
CA SER A 115 17.53 -17.77 -11.32
C SER A 115 17.13 -17.07 -12.63
N ALA A 116 17.38 -17.73 -13.76
CA ALA A 116 16.90 -17.24 -15.06
C ALA A 116 15.38 -17.39 -15.24
N ARG A 117 14.71 -18.12 -14.37
CA ARG A 117 13.28 -18.41 -14.47
C ARG A 117 12.45 -17.22 -14.02
N ASN A 118 11.48 -16.83 -14.85
CA ASN A 118 10.41 -15.91 -14.42
C ASN A 118 9.31 -16.74 -13.73
N CYS A 119 8.97 -16.40 -12.49
CA CYS A 119 7.88 -17.06 -11.77
C CYS A 119 6.49 -16.48 -12.12
N PHE A 120 6.42 -15.43 -12.92
CA PHE A 120 5.18 -14.84 -13.42
C PHE A 120 5.04 -15.19 -14.91
N GLU A 121 3.94 -15.85 -15.28
CA GLU A 121 3.68 -16.35 -16.64
C GLU A 121 3.22 -15.27 -17.62
N ARG A 122 3.14 -14.02 -17.21
CA ARG A 122 2.61 -12.89 -18.00
C ARG A 122 3.42 -11.62 -17.81
N GLY A 123 3.19 -10.65 -18.68
CA GLY A 123 3.73 -9.32 -18.53
C GLY A 123 3.16 -8.62 -17.30
N LEU A 124 4.00 -7.90 -16.57
CA LEU A 124 3.64 -7.15 -15.38
C LEU A 124 3.91 -5.67 -15.58
N ASP A 125 3.15 -4.84 -14.86
CA ASP A 125 3.36 -3.38 -14.79
C ASP A 125 4.17 -2.96 -13.55
N ALA A 126 4.19 -3.82 -12.51
CA ALA A 126 5.03 -3.67 -11.34
C ALA A 126 5.15 -5.02 -10.60
N VAL A 127 6.22 -5.18 -9.81
CA VAL A 127 6.39 -6.27 -8.83
C VAL A 127 6.41 -5.66 -7.43
N LEU A 128 5.45 -6.00 -6.58
CA LEU A 128 5.41 -5.62 -5.17
C LEU A 128 6.11 -6.72 -4.35
N ALA A 129 7.24 -6.39 -3.74
CA ALA A 129 7.98 -7.24 -2.84
C ALA A 129 7.60 -6.92 -1.38
N VAL A 130 6.95 -7.88 -0.71
CA VAL A 130 6.60 -7.83 0.72
C VAL A 130 7.39 -8.94 1.41
N LEU A 131 8.50 -8.55 2.00
CA LEU A 131 9.46 -9.48 2.62
C LEU A 131 9.51 -9.23 4.12
N ASP A 132 9.73 -10.28 4.89
CA ASP A 132 10.10 -10.13 6.28
C ASP A 132 11.61 -10.34 6.47
N GLU A 133 12.08 -10.21 7.71
CA GLU A 133 13.49 -10.36 8.05
C GLU A 133 14.07 -11.72 7.62
N SER A 134 13.29 -12.81 7.70
CA SER A 134 13.79 -14.14 7.36
C SER A 134 14.15 -14.28 5.87
N ALA A 135 13.45 -13.54 4.99
CA ALA A 135 13.79 -13.49 3.57
C ALA A 135 15.01 -12.61 3.28
N LEU A 136 15.34 -11.68 4.17
CA LEU A 136 16.37 -10.66 3.94
C LEU A 136 17.74 -11.02 4.54
N HIS A 137 17.79 -11.79 5.62
CA HIS A 137 19.05 -12.23 6.22
C HIS A 137 19.17 -13.75 6.39
N GLY A 138 18.12 -14.51 5.99
CA GLY A 138 18.07 -15.96 6.18
C GLY A 138 17.88 -16.36 7.64
N GLU A 139 18.32 -17.58 7.99
CA GLU A 139 18.22 -18.11 9.36
C GLU A 139 19.44 -17.77 10.23
N ARG A 140 20.34 -16.90 9.75
CA ARG A 140 21.54 -16.53 10.52
C ARG A 140 21.13 -15.68 11.72
N PRO A 141 21.54 -16.03 12.96
CA PRO A 141 21.24 -15.21 14.11
C PRO A 141 22.02 -13.90 14.04
N LEU A 142 21.34 -12.79 14.34
CA LEU A 142 21.94 -11.47 14.46
C LEU A 142 22.58 -11.34 15.86
N LEU A 143 23.78 -11.90 16.04
CA LEU A 143 24.37 -12.02 17.38
C LEU A 143 25.08 -10.74 17.85
N ASP A 144 25.58 -9.95 16.92
CA ASP A 144 26.37 -8.76 17.19
C ASP A 144 26.31 -7.74 16.04
N ARG A 145 27.11 -6.70 16.12
CA ARG A 145 27.16 -5.64 15.12
C ARG A 145 27.69 -6.14 13.77
N VAL A 146 28.65 -7.06 13.76
CA VAL A 146 29.23 -7.58 12.52
C VAL A 146 28.20 -8.40 11.77
N ALA A 147 27.53 -9.31 12.45
CA ALA A 147 26.45 -10.11 11.88
C ALA A 147 25.28 -9.23 11.37
N GLU A 148 24.96 -8.15 12.08
CA GLU A 148 23.95 -7.17 11.65
C GLU A 148 24.39 -6.42 10.39
N ASP A 149 25.66 -5.98 10.32
CA ASP A 149 26.20 -5.27 9.14
C ASP A 149 26.17 -6.19 7.90
N GLU A 150 26.60 -7.45 8.05
CA GLU A 150 26.53 -8.45 6.98
C GLU A 150 25.08 -8.73 6.54
N ALA A 151 24.14 -8.80 7.49
CA ALA A 151 22.73 -9.03 7.19
C ALA A 151 22.08 -7.86 6.42
N VAL A 152 22.45 -6.61 6.74
CA VAL A 152 21.98 -5.42 6.01
C VAL A 152 22.55 -5.41 4.58
N LEU A 153 23.81 -5.75 4.39
CA LEU A 153 24.43 -5.89 3.06
C LEU A 153 23.76 -6.99 2.23
N GLU A 154 23.43 -8.12 2.86
CA GLU A 154 22.69 -9.19 2.19
C GLU A 154 21.29 -8.74 1.81
N ALA A 155 20.57 -8.01 2.67
CA ALA A 155 19.28 -7.43 2.36
C ALA A 155 19.34 -6.49 1.14
N GLU A 156 20.39 -5.66 1.05
CA GLU A 156 20.62 -4.77 -0.10
C GLU A 156 20.89 -5.57 -1.39
N ARG A 157 21.69 -6.65 -1.28
CA ARG A 157 21.97 -7.56 -2.41
C ARG A 157 20.71 -8.22 -2.93
N ILE A 158 19.84 -8.68 -2.02
CA ILE A 158 18.55 -9.31 -2.38
C ILE A 158 17.61 -8.28 -3.03
N ALA A 159 17.49 -7.09 -2.44
CA ALA A 159 16.65 -6.03 -3.00
C ALA A 159 17.14 -5.61 -4.41
N SER A 160 18.44 -5.43 -4.59
CA SER A 160 19.04 -5.10 -5.89
C SER A 160 18.80 -6.20 -6.93
N ALA A 161 18.93 -7.47 -6.54
CA ALA A 161 18.67 -8.62 -7.42
C ALA A 161 17.19 -8.71 -7.83
N ILE A 162 16.25 -8.47 -6.91
CA ILE A 162 14.80 -8.40 -7.21
C ILE A 162 14.51 -7.24 -8.17
N ALA A 163 15.06 -6.06 -7.93
CA ALA A 163 14.84 -4.90 -8.78
C ALA A 163 15.39 -5.13 -10.20
N GLU A 164 16.57 -5.73 -10.31
CA GLU A 164 17.16 -6.09 -11.61
C GLU A 164 16.34 -7.17 -12.31
N ALA A 165 15.89 -8.20 -11.58
CA ALA A 165 15.03 -9.25 -12.13
C ALA A 165 13.68 -8.67 -12.63
N ALA A 166 13.09 -7.73 -11.91
CA ALA A 166 11.87 -7.05 -12.34
C ALA A 166 12.10 -6.29 -13.67
N ARG A 167 13.20 -5.54 -13.79
CA ARG A 167 13.55 -4.84 -15.03
C ARG A 167 13.84 -5.80 -16.19
N SER A 168 14.70 -6.78 -15.97
CA SER A 168 15.19 -7.65 -17.05
C SER A 168 14.18 -8.71 -17.49
N LYS A 169 13.39 -9.27 -16.58
CA LYS A 169 12.45 -10.36 -16.89
C LYS A 169 11.06 -9.89 -17.26
N THR A 170 10.62 -8.73 -16.74
CA THR A 170 9.24 -8.24 -16.93
C THR A 170 9.16 -6.81 -17.48
N GLY A 171 10.27 -6.09 -17.53
CA GLY A 171 10.32 -4.71 -18.02
C GLY A 171 9.69 -3.69 -17.08
N CYS A 172 9.41 -4.06 -15.83
CA CYS A 172 8.68 -3.22 -14.89
C CYS A 172 9.52 -2.90 -13.62
N PRO A 173 9.15 -1.85 -12.85
CA PRO A 173 9.83 -1.55 -11.60
C PRO A 173 9.43 -2.52 -10.49
N ALA A 174 10.35 -2.74 -9.55
CA ALA A 174 10.04 -3.31 -8.24
C ALA A 174 9.50 -2.21 -7.30
N ILE A 175 8.60 -2.60 -6.40
CA ILE A 175 8.09 -1.80 -5.29
C ILE A 175 8.42 -2.59 -4.02
N PHE A 176 9.18 -2.01 -3.11
CA PHE A 176 9.50 -2.66 -1.83
C PHE A 176 8.60 -2.13 -0.72
N ALA A 177 8.02 -3.05 0.05
CA ALA A 177 7.38 -2.73 1.32
C ALA A 177 8.46 -2.55 2.40
N THR A 178 8.38 -1.46 3.17
CA THR A 178 9.22 -1.32 4.37
C THR A 178 8.78 -2.33 5.45
N LEU A 179 9.71 -2.74 6.30
CA LEU A 179 9.45 -3.64 7.41
C LEU A 179 8.70 -2.90 8.52
N PRO A 180 7.51 -3.34 8.93
CA PRO A 180 6.79 -2.70 10.03
C PRO A 180 7.57 -2.84 11.34
N PRO A 181 7.34 -1.95 12.33
CA PRO A 181 7.94 -2.10 13.65
C PRO A 181 7.59 -3.47 14.24
N CYS A 182 8.51 -4.06 15.00
CA CYS A 182 8.22 -5.25 15.81
C CYS A 182 7.78 -4.84 17.21
N ILE A 183 7.14 -5.76 17.92
CA ILE A 183 6.92 -5.61 19.36
C ILE A 183 8.28 -5.63 20.04
N GLN A 184 8.62 -4.53 20.69
CA GLN A 184 9.90 -4.41 21.42
C GLN A 184 9.82 -5.17 22.74
N LEU A 185 10.89 -5.92 23.03
CA LEU A 185 11.01 -6.64 24.29
C LEU A 185 11.58 -5.75 25.39
N THR A 186 12.43 -4.78 25.00
CA THR A 186 13.04 -3.81 25.92
C THR A 186 13.07 -2.42 25.30
N SER A 187 13.20 -1.39 26.15
CA SER A 187 13.39 -0.01 25.67
C SER A 187 14.74 0.24 24.99
N ALA A 188 15.68 -0.71 25.10
CA ALA A 188 17.01 -0.63 24.52
C ALA A 188 17.17 -1.35 23.18
N ASP A 189 16.11 -1.98 22.65
CA ASP A 189 16.19 -2.83 21.44
C ASP A 189 16.83 -2.10 20.25
N ILE A 190 16.49 -0.83 20.02
CA ILE A 190 17.06 -0.04 18.93
C ILE A 190 18.57 0.24 19.16
N ALA A 191 19.00 0.40 20.39
CA ALA A 191 20.41 0.65 20.73
C ALA A 191 21.26 -0.63 20.73
N THR A 192 20.60 -1.80 20.78
CA THR A 192 21.28 -3.09 20.89
C THR A 192 21.66 -3.63 19.51
N PRO A 193 22.96 -3.74 19.17
CA PRO A 193 23.41 -4.37 17.94
C PRO A 193 22.89 -5.82 17.84
N GLY A 194 22.46 -6.21 16.66
CA GLY A 194 21.88 -7.53 16.41
C GLY A 194 20.41 -7.69 16.80
N SER A 195 19.76 -6.67 17.36
CA SER A 195 18.32 -6.74 17.60
C SER A 195 17.52 -6.65 16.30
N ILE A 196 16.39 -7.34 16.23
CA ILE A 196 15.48 -7.28 15.09
C ILE A 196 14.94 -5.87 14.87
N ALA A 197 14.65 -5.12 15.94
CA ALA A 197 14.17 -3.75 15.84
C ALA A 197 15.18 -2.85 15.11
N ARG A 198 16.45 -2.94 15.50
CA ARG A 198 17.54 -2.18 14.86
C ARG A 198 17.78 -2.63 13.43
N PHE A 199 17.80 -3.92 13.15
CA PHE A 199 17.93 -4.46 11.79
C PHE A 199 16.83 -3.93 10.87
N ARG A 200 15.56 -3.98 11.29
CA ARG A 200 14.43 -3.46 10.50
C ARG A 200 14.58 -1.98 10.18
N LEU A 201 15.00 -1.15 11.14
CA LEU A 201 15.25 0.27 10.90
C LEU A 201 16.34 0.49 9.84
N ARG A 202 17.44 -0.25 9.92
CA ARG A 202 18.56 -0.12 8.97
C ARG A 202 18.15 -0.57 7.57
N VAL A 203 17.39 -1.67 7.46
CA VAL A 203 16.83 -2.12 6.18
C VAL A 203 15.85 -1.10 5.61
N ASN A 204 14.98 -0.52 6.43
CA ASN A 204 14.06 0.51 5.96
C ASN A 204 14.77 1.76 5.44
N MET A 205 15.86 2.17 6.09
CA MET A 205 16.70 3.27 5.60
C MET A 205 17.36 2.92 4.27
N MET A 206 17.95 1.73 4.14
CA MET A 206 18.53 1.24 2.88
C MET A 206 17.48 1.20 1.74
N LEU A 207 16.26 0.74 2.03
CA LEU A 207 15.18 0.75 1.05
C LEU A 207 14.77 2.16 0.65
N GLY A 208 14.74 3.10 1.61
CA GLY A 208 14.48 4.52 1.38
C GLY A 208 15.54 5.18 0.49
N ASP A 209 16.82 4.94 0.77
CA ASP A 209 17.95 5.45 -0.01
C ASP A 209 17.88 4.94 -1.45
N GLY A 210 17.62 3.66 -1.65
CA GLY A 210 17.45 3.08 -2.98
C GLY A 210 16.25 3.63 -3.75
N ALA A 211 15.17 3.97 -3.05
CA ALA A 211 14.02 4.63 -3.65
C ALA A 211 14.33 6.09 -4.04
N ALA A 212 15.06 6.82 -3.19
CA ALA A 212 15.52 8.19 -3.48
C ALA A 212 16.47 8.25 -4.68
N GLU A 213 17.30 7.23 -4.86
CA GLU A 213 18.19 7.05 -6.02
C GLU A 213 17.47 6.56 -7.29
N GLY A 214 16.17 6.26 -7.21
CA GLY A 214 15.38 5.76 -8.34
C GLY A 214 15.65 4.31 -8.72
N ARG A 215 16.30 3.53 -7.86
CA ARG A 215 16.57 2.09 -8.09
C ARG A 215 15.27 1.27 -8.10
N TRP A 216 14.30 1.64 -7.27
CA TRP A 216 12.98 1.02 -7.11
C TRP A 216 11.95 2.02 -6.58
N LEU A 217 10.71 1.60 -6.43
CA LEU A 217 9.67 2.33 -5.71
C LEU A 217 9.53 1.76 -4.30
N MET A 218 8.95 2.54 -3.38
CA MET A 218 8.77 2.11 -1.99
C MET A 218 7.31 2.29 -1.57
N TRP A 219 6.75 1.26 -0.94
CA TRP A 219 5.52 1.34 -0.16
C TRP A 219 5.88 1.40 1.32
N ASP A 220 5.62 2.54 1.97
CA ASP A 220 5.92 2.72 3.39
C ASP A 220 4.87 2.02 4.28
N GLN A 221 5.01 0.69 4.36
CA GLN A 221 4.22 -0.18 5.22
C GLN A 221 4.47 0.12 6.70
N ALA A 222 5.69 0.50 7.07
CA ALA A 222 6.07 0.81 8.44
C ALA A 222 5.32 2.04 8.97
N ALA A 223 5.21 3.11 8.17
CA ALA A 223 4.42 4.28 8.54
C ALA A 223 2.93 3.96 8.67
N LEU A 224 2.38 3.12 7.78
CA LEU A 224 0.99 2.69 7.88
C LEU A 224 0.75 1.88 9.16
N ALA A 225 1.61 0.91 9.46
CA ALA A 225 1.56 0.09 10.67
C ALA A 225 1.65 0.93 11.96
N SER A 226 2.56 1.90 11.98
CA SER A 226 2.74 2.83 13.12
C SER A 226 1.50 3.69 13.35
N ARG A 227 0.84 4.17 12.28
CA ARG A 227 -0.38 4.97 12.38
C ARG A 227 -1.58 4.16 12.89
N ILE A 228 -1.67 2.88 12.53
CA ILE A 228 -2.74 1.97 12.97
C ILE A 228 -2.50 1.46 14.38
N GLY A 229 -1.26 1.30 14.79
CA GLY A 229 -0.79 0.66 16.00
C GLY A 229 -0.36 -0.78 15.73
N ILE A 230 0.82 -1.13 16.24
CA ILE A 230 1.47 -2.41 15.94
C ILE A 230 0.67 -3.62 16.44
N GLU A 231 0.02 -3.50 17.59
CA GLU A 231 -0.82 -4.58 18.15
C GLU A 231 -2.04 -4.90 17.27
N ARG A 232 -2.57 -3.89 16.59
CA ARG A 232 -3.67 -4.08 15.64
C ARG A 232 -3.17 -4.52 14.28
N TRP A 233 -1.95 -4.07 13.90
CA TRP A 233 -1.34 -4.43 12.62
C TRP A 233 -0.97 -5.90 12.57
N PHE A 234 -0.40 -6.44 13.61
CA PHE A 234 0.10 -7.81 13.67
C PHE A 234 -0.94 -8.75 14.29
N ASP A 235 -1.25 -9.83 13.57
CA ASP A 235 -2.08 -10.94 14.05
C ASP A 235 -1.20 -12.18 14.22
N PRO A 236 -0.77 -12.53 15.43
CA PRO A 236 0.11 -13.68 15.66
C PRO A 236 -0.53 -15.01 15.25
N VAL A 237 -1.86 -15.14 15.37
CA VAL A 237 -2.56 -16.37 14.98
C VAL A 237 -2.52 -16.54 13.46
N ALA A 238 -2.90 -15.52 12.72
CA ALA A 238 -2.85 -15.53 11.25
C ALA A 238 -1.41 -15.69 10.73
N TYR A 239 -0.43 -15.03 11.36
CA TYR A 239 0.99 -15.14 11.01
C TYR A 239 1.51 -16.57 11.13
N HIS A 240 1.26 -17.24 12.26
CA HIS A 240 1.78 -18.59 12.49
C HIS A 240 0.99 -19.67 11.77
N SER A 241 -0.34 -19.56 11.66
CA SER A 241 -1.19 -20.58 11.05
C SER A 241 -1.26 -20.49 9.52
N ALA A 242 -1.37 -19.28 8.98
CA ALA A 242 -1.60 -19.04 7.55
C ALA A 242 -0.49 -18.22 6.87
N LYS A 243 0.59 -17.89 7.60
CA LYS A 243 1.74 -17.12 7.10
C LYS A 243 1.35 -15.75 6.53
N VAL A 244 0.30 -15.13 7.05
CA VAL A 244 -0.15 -13.80 6.62
C VAL A 244 0.73 -12.74 7.31
N PRO A 245 1.29 -11.75 6.57
CA PRO A 245 2.28 -10.81 7.13
C PRO A 245 1.69 -9.79 8.10
N PHE A 246 0.38 -9.52 8.01
CA PHE A 246 -0.33 -8.57 8.87
C PHE A 246 -1.83 -8.93 8.94
N ASN A 247 -2.56 -8.29 9.86
CA ASN A 247 -3.99 -8.56 10.07
C ASN A 247 -4.81 -8.38 8.78
N VAL A 248 -5.52 -9.42 8.36
CA VAL A 248 -6.32 -9.46 7.12
C VAL A 248 -7.42 -8.39 7.06
N GLU A 249 -7.94 -7.96 8.21
CA GLU A 249 -8.92 -6.87 8.28
C GLU A 249 -8.35 -5.53 7.79
N LEU A 250 -7.03 -5.39 7.77
CA LEU A 250 -6.31 -4.21 7.32
C LEU A 250 -5.91 -4.26 5.84
N CYS A 251 -6.14 -5.38 5.16
CA CYS A 251 -5.84 -5.50 3.73
C CYS A 251 -6.47 -4.40 2.87
N PRO A 252 -7.71 -3.92 3.12
CA PRO A 252 -8.27 -2.79 2.38
C PRO A 252 -7.47 -1.49 2.54
N LEU A 253 -6.92 -1.21 3.73
CA LEU A 253 -6.08 -0.03 3.97
C LEU A 253 -4.71 -0.16 3.30
N ALA A 254 -4.09 -1.32 3.39
CA ALA A 254 -2.84 -1.63 2.69
C ALA A 254 -3.03 -1.50 1.17
N ALA A 255 -4.10 -2.09 0.64
CA ALA A 255 -4.45 -2.04 -0.78
C ALA A 255 -4.71 -0.60 -1.26
N ASP A 256 -5.35 0.24 -0.43
CA ASP A 256 -5.57 1.66 -0.74
C ASP A 256 -4.26 2.43 -0.90
N ASN A 257 -3.28 2.20 -0.03
CA ASN A 257 -1.95 2.79 -0.13
C ASN A 257 -1.20 2.32 -1.38
N ILE A 258 -1.20 1.01 -1.64
CA ILE A 258 -0.54 0.42 -2.81
C ILE A 258 -1.19 0.93 -4.11
N ALA A 259 -2.52 0.96 -4.17
CA ALA A 259 -3.26 1.48 -5.32
C ALA A 259 -3.00 2.97 -5.56
N SER A 260 -2.76 3.77 -4.49
CA SER A 260 -2.35 5.18 -4.61
C SER A 260 -1.00 5.31 -5.30
N LEU A 261 -0.03 4.50 -4.91
CA LEU A 261 1.31 4.47 -5.52
C LEU A 261 1.24 4.07 -7.00
N LEU A 262 0.46 3.03 -7.32
CA LEU A 262 0.25 2.58 -8.70
C LEU A 262 -0.47 3.63 -9.56
N ALA A 263 -1.43 4.36 -8.97
CA ALA A 263 -2.11 5.47 -9.64
C ALA A 263 -1.15 6.63 -9.94
N ALA A 264 -0.30 6.99 -8.97
CA ALA A 264 0.72 8.01 -9.16
C ALA A 264 1.72 7.62 -10.28
N LYS A 265 2.21 6.38 -10.26
CA LYS A 265 3.06 5.81 -11.32
C LYS A 265 2.39 5.87 -12.70
N SER A 266 1.06 5.67 -12.74
CA SER A 266 0.27 5.69 -13.98
C SER A 266 -0.17 7.10 -14.42
N GLY A 267 0.39 8.15 -13.82
CA GLY A 267 0.09 9.55 -14.17
C GLY A 267 -1.30 10.03 -13.72
N LYS A 268 -1.93 9.34 -12.77
CA LYS A 268 -3.26 9.70 -12.23
C LYS A 268 -3.18 10.58 -10.96
N SER A 269 -2.02 11.16 -10.68
CA SER A 269 -1.86 12.16 -9.62
C SER A 269 -2.53 13.48 -9.99
N ALA A 270 -3.11 14.16 -9.01
CA ALA A 270 -3.54 15.54 -9.18
C ALA A 270 -2.32 16.43 -9.47
N ARG A 271 -2.46 17.36 -10.42
CA ARG A 271 -1.40 18.29 -10.84
C ARG A 271 -1.55 19.67 -10.23
N ALA A 272 -2.71 19.98 -9.68
CA ALA A 272 -3.01 21.23 -9.03
C ALA A 272 -3.87 20.99 -7.78
N LEU A 273 -3.62 21.75 -6.75
CA LEU A 273 -4.44 21.82 -5.54
C LEU A 273 -5.02 23.23 -5.48
N VAL A 274 -6.33 23.31 -5.50
CA VAL A 274 -7.07 24.57 -5.29
C VAL A 274 -7.64 24.53 -3.89
N LEU A 275 -7.24 25.47 -3.07
CA LEU A 275 -7.67 25.59 -1.68
C LEU A 275 -8.50 26.85 -1.51
N ASP A 276 -9.56 26.74 -0.74
CA ASP A 276 -10.21 27.88 -0.11
C ASP A 276 -9.31 28.42 1.00
N LEU A 277 -9.43 29.69 1.33
CA LEU A 277 -8.53 30.36 2.26
C LEU A 277 -9.15 30.47 3.65
N ASP A 278 -10.34 31.10 3.74
CA ASP A 278 -11.02 31.40 5.00
C ASP A 278 -11.51 30.12 5.68
N ASN A 279 -11.19 29.93 6.95
CA ASN A 279 -11.47 28.70 7.72
C ASN A 279 -10.92 27.41 7.10
N THR A 280 -10.00 27.52 6.15
CA THR A 280 -9.32 26.39 5.47
C THR A 280 -7.80 26.44 5.67
N LEU A 281 -7.16 27.57 5.40
CA LEU A 281 -5.73 27.79 5.64
C LEU A 281 -5.45 28.64 6.88
N TRP A 282 -6.48 29.28 7.42
CA TRP A 282 -6.46 29.98 8.70
C TRP A 282 -7.87 30.00 9.30
N GLY A 283 -7.96 30.16 10.59
CA GLY A 283 -9.26 30.36 11.27
C GLY A 283 -9.73 31.80 11.13
N GLY A 284 -11.00 31.99 10.78
CA GLY A 284 -11.63 33.29 10.56
C GLY A 284 -11.73 33.65 9.07
N VAL A 285 -12.36 34.81 8.83
CA VAL A 285 -12.65 35.39 7.51
C VAL A 285 -11.87 36.70 7.38
N ILE A 286 -10.87 36.74 6.50
CA ILE A 286 -9.94 37.87 6.40
C ILE A 286 -10.67 39.20 6.05
N GLY A 287 -11.76 39.13 5.28
CA GLY A 287 -12.55 40.28 4.90
C GLY A 287 -13.32 40.92 6.07
N ASP A 288 -13.69 40.11 7.06
CA ASP A 288 -14.47 40.55 8.23
C ASP A 288 -13.59 40.81 9.45
N ASP A 289 -12.63 39.89 9.70
CA ASP A 289 -11.77 39.88 10.89
C ASP A 289 -10.46 40.69 10.69
N GLY A 290 -10.11 40.99 9.47
CA GLY A 290 -8.83 41.62 9.10
C GLY A 290 -7.61 40.72 9.39
N LEU A 291 -6.41 41.22 9.05
CA LEU A 291 -5.16 40.48 9.29
C LEU A 291 -4.87 40.20 10.76
N ALA A 292 -5.34 41.04 11.67
CA ALA A 292 -5.14 40.88 13.11
C ALA A 292 -6.12 39.89 13.76
N GLY A 293 -7.25 39.62 13.10
CA GLY A 293 -8.31 38.76 13.62
C GLY A 293 -8.25 37.33 13.12
N ILE A 294 -7.51 37.03 12.02
CA ILE A 294 -7.33 35.67 11.56
C ILE A 294 -6.43 34.88 12.50
N ARG A 295 -6.71 33.60 12.66
CA ARG A 295 -5.95 32.69 13.52
C ARG A 295 -5.03 31.82 12.67
N ILE A 296 -3.73 32.15 12.69
CA ILE A 296 -2.66 31.43 12.01
C ILE A 296 -1.35 31.61 12.79
N GLY A 297 -0.55 30.55 12.91
CA GLY A 297 0.74 30.57 13.56
C GLY A 297 0.67 30.58 15.11
N GLN A 298 1.78 30.89 15.76
CA GLN A 298 2.06 30.62 17.18
C GLN A 298 1.26 31.43 18.21
N ASN A 299 0.30 32.27 17.82
CA ASN A 299 -0.41 33.12 18.74
C ASN A 299 -1.60 32.44 19.45
N SER A 300 -2.00 31.25 19.02
CA SER A 300 -3.04 30.43 19.63
C SER A 300 -2.91 28.98 19.24
N ALA A 301 -3.41 28.07 20.08
CA ALA A 301 -3.44 26.63 19.76
C ALA A 301 -4.19 26.33 18.45
N GLU A 302 -5.25 27.07 18.16
CA GLU A 302 -5.99 26.96 16.89
C GLU A 302 -5.14 27.44 15.71
N GLY A 303 -4.44 28.57 15.86
CA GLY A 303 -3.55 29.09 14.80
C GLY A 303 -2.34 28.19 14.52
N GLU A 304 -1.83 27.49 15.55
CA GLU A 304 -0.78 26.49 15.36
C GLU A 304 -1.27 25.22 14.66
N ALA A 305 -2.58 24.93 14.71
CA ALA A 305 -3.18 23.76 14.06
C ALA A 305 -3.41 23.97 12.55
N PHE A 306 -3.49 25.21 12.09
CA PHE A 306 -3.56 25.56 10.67
C PHE A 306 -2.17 25.66 10.07
#